data_9ef8ce8c70f0636a4054d743b5e75f98
#
_entry.id   9ef8ce8c70f0636a4054d743b5e75f98
#
_cell.length_a   1.000
_cell.length_b   1.000
_cell.length_c   1.000
_cell.angle_alpha   90.00
_cell.angle_beta   90.00
_cell.angle_gamma   90.00
#
_symmetry.space_group_name_H-M   'P 1'
#
loop_
_entity.id
_entity.type
_entity.pdbx_description
1 polymer ?
#
loop_
_entity_poly.entity_id
_entity_poly.type
_entity_poly.pdbx_seq_one_letter_code
_entity_poly.pdbx_strand_id
1 'polypeptide(L)'
;MKKYLILAATFAVAAVPAAHASPELAKAKACMACHAVGSKLVGPAYKDVAAKYAKDGGAEAKLALKIQKGSSGTWGPIPMPANPTVSDAEAKALAKW
;
A
#
# COMPACT_ATOMS: atom_id res chain seq x y z
N MET A 1 -42.59 26.61 32.49
CA MET A 1 -41.92 26.48 31.19
C MET A 1 -40.81 25.45 31.31
N LYS A 2 -41.02 24.30 30.74
CA LYS A 2 -40.00 23.25 30.71
C LYS A 2 -39.05 23.56 29.56
N LYS A 3 -37.81 23.97 29.89
CA LYS A 3 -36.74 24.09 28.90
C LYS A 3 -36.23 22.71 28.60
N TYR A 4 -36.56 22.19 27.43
CA TYR A 4 -35.95 20.95 26.95
C TYR A 4 -34.56 21.27 26.49
N LEU A 5 -33.55 20.82 27.27
CA LEU A 5 -32.18 20.79 26.82
C LEU A 5 -32.07 19.63 25.84
N ILE A 6 -32.06 19.94 24.57
CA ILE A 6 -31.68 18.97 23.55
C ILE A 6 -30.16 18.83 23.64
N LEU A 7 -29.70 17.79 24.32
CA LEU A 7 -28.30 17.38 24.21
C LEU A 7 -28.13 16.82 22.82
N ALA A 8 -27.59 17.62 21.91
CA ALA A 8 -27.08 17.11 20.65
C ALA A 8 -25.83 16.30 20.96
N ALA A 9 -26.01 14.99 21.06
CA ALA A 9 -24.87 14.09 21.11
C ALA A 9 -24.16 14.14 19.73
N THR A 10 -23.14 14.96 19.61
CA THR A 10 -22.23 14.92 18.49
C THR A 10 -21.44 13.62 18.60
N PHE A 11 -21.85 12.62 17.85
CA PHE A 11 -21.02 11.47 17.60
C PHE A 11 -19.81 11.93 16.78
N ALA A 12 -18.69 12.15 17.44
CA ALA A 12 -17.42 12.23 16.73
C ALA A 12 -17.15 10.84 16.13
N VAL A 13 -17.49 10.67 14.87
CA VAL A 13 -17.00 9.52 14.11
C VAL A 13 -15.49 9.69 14.03
N ALA A 14 -14.76 8.97 14.88
CA ALA A 14 -13.34 8.84 14.70
C ALA A 14 -13.15 8.17 13.34
N ALA A 15 -12.79 8.95 12.33
CA ALA A 15 -12.38 8.41 11.04
C ALA A 15 -11.21 7.49 11.31
N VAL A 16 -11.42 6.18 11.23
CA VAL A 16 -10.32 5.22 11.12
C VAL A 16 -9.58 5.61 9.85
N PRO A 17 -8.30 6.03 9.93
CA PRO A 17 -7.58 6.36 8.72
C PRO A 17 -7.60 5.14 7.82
N ALA A 18 -8.22 5.27 6.65
CA ALA A 18 -8.09 4.28 5.60
C ALA A 18 -6.58 4.08 5.37
N ALA A 19 -6.16 2.81 5.15
CA ALA A 19 -4.78 2.54 4.82
C ALA A 19 -4.44 3.31 3.54
N HIS A 20 -3.75 4.44 3.69
CA HIS A 20 -3.29 5.24 2.58
C HIS A 20 -1.91 4.75 2.16
N ALA A 21 -1.78 4.35 0.91
CA ALA A 21 -0.47 4.21 0.32
C ALA A 21 0.19 5.59 0.29
N SER A 22 1.34 5.65 0.87
CA SER A 22 2.11 6.87 0.99
C SER A 22 3.59 6.49 1.07
N PRO A 23 4.49 7.44 0.82
CA PRO A 23 5.92 7.22 1.08
C PRO A 23 6.17 6.77 2.52
N GLU A 24 5.40 7.25 3.48
CA GLU A 24 5.52 6.89 4.89
C GLU A 24 5.17 5.42 5.14
N LEU A 25 4.10 4.92 4.52
CA LEU A 25 3.73 3.50 4.63
C LEU A 25 4.80 2.59 4.02
N ALA A 26 5.27 2.91 2.82
CA ALA A 26 6.33 2.15 2.16
C ALA A 26 7.61 2.14 3.00
N LYS A 27 7.97 3.25 3.62
CA LYS A 27 9.11 3.35 4.52
C LYS A 27 8.90 2.54 5.80
N ALA A 28 7.74 2.64 6.42
CA ALA A 28 7.40 1.91 7.64
C ALA A 28 7.43 0.39 7.44
N LYS A 29 7.12 -0.09 6.25
CA LYS A 29 7.15 -1.52 5.88
C LYS A 29 8.46 -1.94 5.21
N ALA A 30 9.50 -1.12 5.30
CA ALA A 30 10.85 -1.38 4.78
C ALA A 30 10.95 -1.58 3.25
N CYS A 31 9.96 -1.17 2.48
CA CYS A 31 9.96 -1.29 1.02
C CYS A 31 11.12 -0.48 0.40
N MET A 32 11.43 0.66 1.00
CA MET A 32 12.47 1.57 0.51
C MET A 32 13.90 1.07 0.72
N ALA A 33 14.08 -0.06 1.42
CA ALA A 33 15.38 -0.74 1.50
C ALA A 33 15.80 -1.32 0.15
N CYS A 34 14.84 -1.72 -0.68
CA CYS A 34 15.06 -2.35 -1.97
C CYS A 34 14.49 -1.58 -3.15
N HIS A 35 13.56 -0.68 -2.92
CA HIS A 35 12.90 0.11 -3.96
C HIS A 35 13.15 1.61 -3.80
N ALA A 36 13.13 2.31 -4.91
CA ALA A 36 13.04 3.76 -4.98
C ALA A 36 11.98 4.15 -6.01
N VAL A 37 11.49 5.39 -5.93
CA VAL A 37 10.47 5.87 -6.87
C VAL A 37 11.00 5.96 -8.30
N GLY A 38 12.15 6.55 -8.48
CA GLY A 38 12.69 6.90 -9.79
C GLY A 38 13.92 6.12 -10.24
N SER A 39 14.47 5.23 -9.44
CA SER A 39 15.69 4.50 -9.78
C SER A 39 15.66 3.07 -9.29
N LYS A 40 16.31 2.19 -10.05
CA LYS A 40 16.49 0.79 -9.66
C LYS A 40 17.51 0.69 -8.53
N LEU A 41 17.15 -0.04 -7.49
CA LEU A 41 18.05 -0.49 -6.43
C LEU A 41 18.18 -2.02 -6.51
N VAL A 42 17.92 -2.72 -5.41
CA VAL A 42 17.80 -4.19 -5.42
C VAL A 42 16.56 -4.61 -6.19
N GLY A 43 15.42 -3.94 -5.95
CA GLY A 43 14.19 -4.10 -6.70
C GLY A 43 14.01 -3.02 -7.77
N PRO A 44 13.01 -3.19 -8.66
CA PRO A 44 12.74 -2.23 -9.71
C PRO A 44 12.26 -0.89 -9.14
N ALA A 45 12.49 0.19 -9.88
CA ALA A 45 11.92 1.49 -9.57
C ALA A 45 10.38 1.42 -9.61
N TYR A 46 9.70 2.10 -8.72
CA TYR A 46 8.24 2.11 -8.71
C TYR A 46 7.65 2.67 -10.01
N LYS A 47 8.30 3.65 -10.65
CA LYS A 47 7.87 4.16 -11.94
C LYS A 47 7.86 3.08 -13.03
N ASP A 48 8.81 2.16 -13.00
CA ASP A 48 8.92 1.08 -13.96
C ASP A 48 7.87 -0.01 -13.70
N VAL A 49 7.58 -0.28 -12.43
CA VAL A 49 6.47 -1.17 -12.03
C VAL A 49 5.14 -0.58 -12.50
N ALA A 50 4.92 0.69 -12.25
CA ALA A 50 3.71 1.39 -12.70
C ALA A 50 3.57 1.35 -14.23
N ALA A 51 4.64 1.57 -14.97
CA ALA A 51 4.63 1.51 -16.43
C ALA A 51 4.30 0.10 -16.95
N LYS A 52 4.87 -0.94 -16.33
CA LYS A 52 4.63 -2.35 -16.72
C LYS A 52 3.17 -2.74 -16.55
N TYR A 53 2.53 -2.28 -15.50
CA TYR A 53 1.16 -2.67 -15.13
C TYR A 53 0.10 -1.63 -15.47
N ALA A 54 0.45 -0.54 -16.14
CA ALA A 54 -0.44 0.59 -16.41
C ALA A 54 -1.73 0.20 -17.15
N LYS A 55 -1.70 -0.83 -17.99
CA LYS A 55 -2.85 -1.31 -18.77
C LYS A 55 -3.45 -2.60 -18.26
N ASP A 56 -2.97 -3.11 -17.12
CA ASP A 56 -3.49 -4.33 -16.52
C ASP A 56 -4.55 -3.99 -15.48
N GLY A 57 -5.81 -4.26 -15.78
CA GLY A 57 -6.93 -4.02 -14.87
C GLY A 57 -6.90 -4.88 -13.59
N GLY A 58 -6.14 -5.98 -13.59
CA GLY A 58 -5.93 -6.85 -12.42
C GLY A 58 -4.66 -6.56 -11.64
N ALA A 59 -3.92 -5.50 -11.99
CA ALA A 59 -2.60 -5.21 -11.43
C ALA A 59 -2.62 -5.02 -9.92
N GLU A 60 -3.59 -4.30 -9.38
CA GLU A 60 -3.67 -4.02 -7.93
C GLU A 60 -3.72 -5.32 -7.12
N ALA A 61 -4.58 -6.27 -7.50
CA ALA A 61 -4.69 -7.55 -6.80
C ALA A 61 -3.43 -8.41 -6.96
N LYS A 62 -2.87 -8.47 -8.16
CA LYS A 62 -1.63 -9.21 -8.43
C LYS A 62 -0.45 -8.67 -7.66
N LEU A 63 -0.27 -7.36 -7.66
CA LEU A 63 0.82 -6.70 -6.94
C LEU A 63 0.67 -6.80 -5.44
N ALA A 64 -0.56 -6.71 -4.92
CA ALA A 64 -0.82 -6.91 -3.50
C ALA A 64 -0.39 -8.31 -3.03
N LEU A 65 -0.68 -9.36 -3.81
CA LEU A 65 -0.21 -10.70 -3.51
C LEU A 65 1.32 -10.82 -3.53
N LYS A 66 1.97 -10.18 -4.50
CA LYS A 66 3.44 -10.18 -4.58
C LYS A 66 4.09 -9.46 -3.40
N ILE A 67 3.47 -8.41 -2.91
CA ILE A 67 3.93 -7.71 -1.71
C ILE A 67 3.84 -8.62 -0.49
N GLN A 68 2.71 -9.28 -0.28
CA GLN A 68 2.50 -10.12 0.90
C GLN A 68 3.26 -11.44 0.85
N LYS A 69 3.29 -12.09 -0.29
CA LYS A 69 3.83 -13.46 -0.45
C LYS A 69 5.20 -13.52 -1.10
N GLY A 70 5.68 -12.38 -1.59
CA GLY A 70 6.92 -12.32 -2.36
C GLY A 70 6.72 -12.71 -3.82
N SER A 71 7.76 -12.53 -4.59
CA SER A 71 7.79 -12.91 -6.02
C SER A 71 9.22 -13.13 -6.49
N SER A 72 9.34 -13.85 -7.61
CA SER A 72 10.62 -14.10 -8.26
C SER A 72 10.46 -14.17 -9.78
N GLY A 73 11.54 -13.85 -10.49
CA GLY A 73 11.60 -14.03 -11.94
C GLY A 73 10.97 -12.93 -12.79
N THR A 74 10.10 -12.07 -12.26
CA THR A 74 9.45 -11.01 -13.04
C THR A 74 10.43 -9.90 -13.44
N TRP A 75 11.34 -9.57 -12.56
CA TRP A 75 12.30 -8.48 -12.71
C TRP A 75 13.77 -8.94 -12.67
N GLY A 76 14.01 -10.21 -12.88
CA GLY A 76 15.31 -10.81 -12.86
C GLY A 76 15.47 -11.88 -11.78
N PRO A 77 16.72 -12.30 -11.48
CA PRO A 77 16.98 -13.45 -10.61
C PRO A 77 16.84 -13.16 -9.12
N ILE A 78 16.85 -11.89 -8.70
CA ILE A 78 16.75 -11.52 -7.30
C ILE A 78 15.28 -11.57 -6.87
N PRO A 79 14.91 -12.43 -5.89
CA PRO A 79 13.54 -12.52 -5.44
C PRO A 79 13.17 -11.34 -4.53
N MET A 80 11.91 -10.93 -4.59
CA MET A 80 11.33 -10.07 -3.58
C MET A 80 10.83 -10.94 -2.43
N PRO A 81 11.28 -10.75 -1.19
CA PRO A 81 10.83 -11.54 -0.07
C PRO A 81 9.38 -11.24 0.29
N ALA A 82 8.72 -12.17 0.96
CA ALA A 82 7.39 -11.97 1.51
C ALA A 82 7.41 -10.91 2.61
N ASN A 83 6.31 -10.18 2.75
CA ASN A 83 6.11 -9.18 3.79
C ASN A 83 4.92 -9.57 4.68
N PRO A 84 5.11 -10.48 5.65
CA PRO A 84 4.01 -11.01 6.46
C PRO A 84 3.37 -9.98 7.39
N THR A 85 4.05 -8.87 7.67
CA THR A 85 3.54 -7.79 8.51
C THR A 85 2.68 -6.78 7.75
N VAL A 86 2.59 -6.90 6.43
CA VAL A 86 1.74 -6.06 5.58
C VAL A 86 0.35 -6.68 5.51
N SER A 87 -0.67 -5.97 5.96
CA SER A 87 -2.06 -6.42 5.89
C SER A 87 -2.59 -6.40 4.45
N ASP A 88 -3.72 -7.07 4.22
CA ASP A 88 -4.39 -7.06 2.90
C ASP A 88 -4.72 -5.63 2.45
N ALA A 89 -5.25 -4.80 3.34
CA ALA A 89 -5.59 -3.42 3.03
C ALA A 89 -4.34 -2.57 2.71
N GLU A 90 -3.27 -2.75 3.47
CA GLU A 90 -1.99 -2.08 3.24
C GLU A 90 -1.35 -2.52 1.92
N ALA A 91 -1.38 -3.81 1.61
CA ALA A 91 -0.85 -4.35 0.37
C ALA A 91 -1.59 -3.78 -0.86
N LYS A 92 -2.91 -3.73 -0.80
CA LYS A 92 -3.73 -3.12 -1.86
C LYS A 92 -3.46 -1.62 -2.01
N ALA A 93 -3.33 -0.91 -0.90
CA ALA A 93 -3.00 0.51 -0.91
C ALA A 93 -1.62 0.76 -1.54
N LEU A 94 -0.61 -0.02 -1.17
CA LEU A 94 0.73 0.07 -1.76
C LEU A 94 0.73 -0.27 -3.25
N ALA A 95 -0.01 -1.30 -3.64
CA ALA A 95 -0.13 -1.70 -5.05
C ALA A 95 -0.80 -0.61 -5.90
N LYS A 96 -1.80 0.05 -5.36
CA LYS A 96 -2.50 1.16 -6.01
C LYS A 96 -1.63 2.41 -6.15
N TRP A 97 -0.80 2.66 -5.19
CA TRP A 97 0.09 3.84 -5.18
C TRP A 97 1.17 3.75 -6.23
#